data_eb7eb500541c45ecd2c62c0a9900b861
#
_entry.id   eb7eb500541c45ecd2c62c0a9900b861
#
_cell.length_a   1.000
_cell.length_b   1.000
_cell.length_c   1.000
_cell.angle_alpha   90.00
_cell.angle_beta   90.00
_cell.angle_gamma   90.00
#
_symmetry.space_group_name_H-M   'P 1'
#
loop_
_entity.id
_entity.type
_entity.pdbx_description
1 polymer ?
#
loop_
_entity_poly.entity_id
_entity_poly.type
_entity_poly.pdbx_seq_one_letter_code
_entity_poly.pdbx_strand_id
1 'polypeptide(L)'
;IEQCRQLGADGVVVGALLPDGNLDEEFLRACAAAAKGMGLTMHRAFDVCADAERALETAVSIGFDTILTSGQAAKAPAGKDCLAKLCRQAEGRITIMAGSGVNPDNMPKLAKAGICTFHFSAKKCAESPMQYRAEGIPMGLPVADEYLREYTDASEVARAKKVLSEL
;
A
#
# COMPACT_ATOMS: atom_id res chain seq x y z
N ILE A 1 -18.27 4.29 2.53
CA ILE A 1 -17.81 5.18 1.44
C ILE A 1 -18.68 6.44 1.42
N GLU A 2 -20.01 6.34 1.33
CA GLU A 2 -20.91 7.50 1.28
C GLU A 2 -20.72 8.46 2.48
N GLN A 3 -20.59 7.93 3.70
CA GLN A 3 -20.29 8.73 4.88
C GLN A 3 -18.94 9.44 4.78
N CYS A 4 -17.90 8.77 4.25
CA CYS A 4 -16.59 9.41 4.02
C CYS A 4 -16.73 10.60 3.07
N ARG A 5 -17.48 10.43 1.98
CA ARG A 5 -17.76 11.52 1.02
C ARG A 5 -18.49 12.69 1.67
N GLN A 6 -19.52 12.41 2.48
CA GLN A 6 -20.27 13.46 3.21
C GLN A 6 -19.40 14.22 4.21
N LEU A 7 -18.41 13.55 4.79
CA LEU A 7 -17.43 14.15 5.72
C LEU A 7 -16.25 14.83 5.01
N GLY A 8 -16.23 14.87 3.67
CA GLY A 8 -15.23 15.57 2.89
C GLY A 8 -13.92 14.83 2.70
N ALA A 9 -13.93 13.49 2.74
CA ALA A 9 -12.73 12.72 2.39
C ALA A 9 -12.36 12.89 0.91
N ASP A 10 -11.06 13.06 0.61
CA ASP A 10 -10.55 13.23 -0.76
C ASP A 10 -10.52 11.90 -1.52
N GLY A 11 -10.45 10.77 -0.83
CA GLY A 11 -10.37 9.45 -1.44
C GLY A 11 -10.68 8.32 -0.46
N VAL A 12 -10.85 7.13 -1.02
CA VAL A 12 -11.05 5.89 -0.27
C VAL A 12 -10.15 4.78 -0.79
N VAL A 13 -9.83 3.84 0.09
CA VAL A 13 -9.01 2.68 -0.22
C VAL A 13 -9.86 1.43 -0.01
N VAL A 14 -10.04 0.63 -1.07
CA VAL A 14 -10.88 -0.58 -1.06
C VAL A 14 -10.21 -1.73 -1.82
N GLY A 15 -10.69 -2.94 -1.62
CA GLY A 15 -10.26 -4.10 -2.38
C GLY A 15 -11.02 -5.34 -1.93
N ALA A 16 -11.39 -6.18 -2.88
CA ALA A 16 -12.09 -7.44 -2.64
C ALA A 16 -11.72 -8.47 -3.70
N LEU A 17 -11.63 -9.72 -3.28
CA LEU A 17 -11.37 -10.87 -4.14
C LEU A 17 -12.50 -11.89 -3.98
N LEU A 18 -12.77 -12.59 -5.05
CA LEU A 18 -13.57 -13.81 -5.05
C LEU A 18 -12.73 -15.00 -4.53
N PRO A 19 -13.35 -16.11 -4.14
CA PRO A 19 -12.61 -17.30 -3.66
C PRO A 19 -11.62 -17.90 -4.67
N ASP A 20 -11.78 -17.62 -5.95
CA ASP A 20 -10.87 -18.05 -7.03
C ASP A 20 -9.67 -17.10 -7.22
N GLY A 21 -9.57 -16.04 -6.43
CA GLY A 21 -8.51 -15.04 -6.48
C GLY A 21 -8.69 -13.96 -7.54
N ASN A 22 -9.79 -13.96 -8.28
CA ASN A 22 -10.12 -12.83 -9.16
C ASN A 22 -10.66 -11.64 -8.34
N LEU A 23 -10.59 -10.43 -8.92
CA LEU A 23 -11.22 -9.27 -8.31
C LEU A 23 -12.75 -9.47 -8.28
N ASP A 24 -13.39 -9.13 -7.15
CA ASP A 24 -14.86 -9.06 -7.06
C ASP A 24 -15.35 -7.79 -7.77
N GLU A 25 -15.55 -7.90 -9.08
CA GLU A 25 -15.91 -6.76 -9.91
C GLU A 25 -17.25 -6.15 -9.51
N GLU A 26 -18.23 -6.96 -9.13
CA GLU A 26 -19.57 -6.47 -8.75
C GLU A 26 -19.45 -5.56 -7.52
N PHE A 27 -18.81 -6.05 -6.46
CA PHE A 27 -18.57 -5.28 -5.24
C PHE A 27 -17.71 -4.04 -5.50
N LEU A 28 -16.64 -4.18 -6.29
CA LEU A 28 -15.73 -3.06 -6.57
C LEU A 28 -16.37 -1.98 -7.43
N ARG A 29 -17.24 -2.33 -8.39
CA ARG A 29 -18.05 -1.36 -9.16
C ARG A 29 -19.04 -0.61 -8.26
N ALA A 30 -19.67 -1.31 -7.31
CA ALA A 30 -20.53 -0.66 -6.32
C ALA A 30 -19.72 0.33 -5.43
N CYS A 31 -18.51 -0.05 -5.03
CA CYS A 31 -17.61 0.84 -4.30
C CYS A 31 -17.23 2.09 -5.13
N ALA A 32 -16.89 1.90 -6.41
CA ALA A 32 -16.54 3.00 -7.32
C ALA A 32 -17.72 3.96 -7.51
N ALA A 33 -18.94 3.42 -7.67
CA ALA A 33 -20.15 4.25 -7.76
C ALA A 33 -20.39 5.09 -6.51
N ALA A 34 -20.20 4.49 -5.32
CA ALA A 34 -20.33 5.19 -4.04
C ALA A 34 -19.19 6.23 -3.81
N ALA A 35 -18.02 5.99 -4.39
CA ALA A 35 -16.84 6.86 -4.30
C ALA A 35 -16.84 8.00 -5.33
N LYS A 36 -17.91 8.16 -6.12
CA LYS A 36 -17.95 9.19 -7.18
C LYS A 36 -17.56 10.58 -6.68
N GLY A 37 -16.53 11.16 -7.31
CA GLY A 37 -15.95 12.46 -6.93
C GLY A 37 -14.82 12.38 -5.89
N MET A 38 -14.46 11.18 -5.42
CA MET A 38 -13.30 10.93 -4.57
C MET A 38 -12.26 10.09 -5.32
N GLY A 39 -10.99 10.18 -4.92
CA GLY A 39 -9.95 9.27 -5.39
C GLY A 39 -10.22 7.83 -4.93
N LEU A 40 -9.97 6.85 -5.80
CA LEU A 40 -10.23 5.44 -5.54
C LEU A 40 -8.92 4.63 -5.64
N THR A 41 -8.46 4.09 -4.52
CA THR A 41 -7.24 3.28 -4.44
C THR A 41 -7.57 1.83 -4.13
N MET A 42 -6.99 0.91 -4.89
CA MET A 42 -7.01 -0.51 -4.55
C MET A 42 -5.88 -0.82 -3.55
N HIS A 43 -6.24 -1.45 -2.44
CA HIS A 43 -5.27 -1.87 -1.44
C HIS A 43 -4.60 -3.20 -1.80
N ARG A 44 -3.75 -3.71 -0.91
CA ARG A 44 -2.93 -4.89 -1.10
C ARG A 44 -3.68 -6.23 -1.24
N ALA A 45 -5.02 -6.27 -1.30
CA ALA A 45 -5.73 -7.42 -1.82
C ALA A 45 -5.23 -7.78 -3.24
N PHE A 46 -4.78 -6.78 -4.00
CA PHE A 46 -4.13 -6.97 -5.29
C PHE A 46 -2.91 -7.90 -5.22
N ASP A 47 -2.16 -7.90 -4.12
CA ASP A 47 -0.95 -8.74 -3.97
C ASP A 47 -1.26 -10.24 -3.85
N VAL A 48 -2.48 -10.61 -3.54
CA VAL A 48 -2.92 -12.00 -3.39
C VAL A 48 -3.96 -12.40 -4.45
N CYS A 49 -4.15 -11.61 -5.51
CA CYS A 49 -4.95 -12.00 -6.65
C CYS A 49 -4.24 -13.08 -7.49
N ALA A 50 -5.02 -13.88 -8.20
CA ALA A 50 -4.50 -14.99 -9.01
C ALA A 50 -3.68 -14.54 -10.23
N ASP A 51 -4.02 -13.39 -10.82
CA ASP A 51 -3.38 -12.83 -12.02
C ASP A 51 -3.32 -11.30 -11.92
N ALA A 52 -2.13 -10.77 -11.69
CA ALA A 52 -1.91 -9.34 -11.49
C ALA A 52 -2.15 -8.52 -12.77
N GLU A 53 -1.84 -9.07 -13.94
CA GLU A 53 -2.02 -8.36 -15.21
C GLU A 53 -3.50 -8.20 -15.55
N ARG A 54 -4.27 -9.28 -15.38
CA ARG A 54 -5.73 -9.25 -15.54
C ARG A 54 -6.38 -8.35 -14.49
N ALA A 55 -5.94 -8.43 -13.23
CA ALA A 55 -6.46 -7.60 -12.15
C ALA A 55 -6.20 -6.10 -12.40
N LEU A 56 -5.06 -5.74 -13.00
CA LEU A 56 -4.77 -4.37 -13.41
C LEU A 56 -5.77 -3.87 -14.44
N GLU A 57 -6.03 -4.64 -15.50
CA GLU A 57 -7.02 -4.24 -16.53
C GLU A 57 -8.43 -4.11 -15.93
N THR A 58 -8.80 -5.03 -15.06
CA THR A 58 -10.07 -4.95 -14.32
C THR A 58 -10.14 -3.68 -13.48
N ALA A 59 -9.10 -3.35 -12.70
CA ALA A 59 -9.04 -2.13 -11.89
C ALA A 59 -9.16 -0.87 -12.75
N VAL A 60 -8.47 -0.81 -13.89
CA VAL A 60 -8.61 0.29 -14.87
C VAL A 60 -10.03 0.39 -15.39
N SER A 61 -10.66 -0.73 -15.75
CA SER A 61 -12.04 -0.76 -16.28
C SER A 61 -13.09 -0.29 -15.27
N ILE A 62 -12.83 -0.50 -13.97
CA ILE A 62 -13.70 -0.06 -12.87
C ILE A 62 -13.52 1.44 -12.59
N GLY A 63 -12.35 1.99 -12.91
CA GLY A 63 -12.02 3.40 -12.67
C GLY A 63 -11.22 3.65 -11.40
N PHE A 64 -10.36 2.70 -11.00
CA PHE A 64 -9.37 2.97 -9.95
C PHE A 64 -8.30 3.93 -10.44
N ASP A 65 -7.89 4.85 -9.57
CA ASP A 65 -6.81 5.82 -9.83
C ASP A 65 -5.44 5.24 -9.47
N THR A 66 -5.41 4.35 -8.47
CA THR A 66 -4.16 3.84 -7.90
C THR A 66 -4.30 2.38 -7.46
N ILE A 67 -3.25 1.60 -7.65
CA ILE A 67 -3.07 0.26 -7.05
C ILE A 67 -1.88 0.30 -6.10
N LEU A 68 -2.12 0.02 -4.82
CA LEU A 68 -1.08 -0.19 -3.81
C LEU A 68 -0.66 -1.66 -3.82
N THR A 69 0.59 -1.93 -4.17
CA THR A 69 1.09 -3.30 -4.35
C THR A 69 2.57 -3.44 -3.97
N SER A 70 2.96 -4.63 -3.58
CA SER A 70 4.37 -5.04 -3.43
C SER A 70 4.87 -5.84 -4.65
N GLY A 71 4.06 -5.93 -5.73
CA GLY A 71 4.35 -6.77 -6.88
C GLY A 71 4.20 -8.26 -6.57
N GLN A 72 3.15 -8.62 -5.82
CA GLN A 72 2.84 -10.00 -5.39
C GLN A 72 4.00 -10.69 -4.63
N ALA A 73 4.82 -9.91 -3.94
CA ALA A 73 5.93 -10.41 -3.13
C ALA A 73 5.77 -9.96 -1.67
N ALA A 74 6.53 -10.56 -0.76
CA ALA A 74 6.51 -10.20 0.65
C ALA A 74 6.83 -8.71 0.88
N LYS A 75 7.73 -8.15 0.05
CA LYS A 75 8.15 -6.74 0.09
C LYS A 75 8.36 -6.22 -1.34
N ALA A 76 8.08 -4.95 -1.59
CA ALA A 76 8.22 -4.29 -2.89
C ALA A 76 9.60 -4.47 -3.56
N PRO A 77 10.75 -4.40 -2.85
CA PRO A 77 12.04 -4.68 -3.49
C PRO A 77 12.18 -6.07 -4.09
N ALA A 78 11.52 -7.08 -3.50
CA ALA A 78 11.51 -8.44 -4.04
C ALA A 78 10.56 -8.58 -5.24
N GLY A 79 9.47 -7.80 -5.27
CA GLY A 79 8.49 -7.77 -6.36
C GLY A 79 8.84 -6.79 -7.50
N LYS A 80 10.06 -6.24 -7.52
CA LYS A 80 10.47 -5.18 -8.46
C LYS A 80 10.16 -5.50 -9.93
N ASP A 81 10.39 -6.72 -10.36
CA ASP A 81 10.18 -7.09 -11.77
C ASP A 81 8.69 -7.14 -12.14
N CYS A 82 7.83 -7.61 -11.23
CA CYS A 82 6.38 -7.53 -11.37
C CYS A 82 5.91 -6.07 -11.37
N LEU A 83 6.39 -5.25 -10.44
CA LEU A 83 6.09 -3.82 -10.40
C LEU A 83 6.46 -3.13 -11.71
N ALA A 84 7.65 -3.41 -12.27
CA ALA A 84 8.07 -2.86 -13.55
C ALA A 84 7.15 -3.29 -14.70
N LYS A 85 6.67 -4.54 -14.68
CA LYS A 85 5.72 -5.06 -15.68
C LYS A 85 4.38 -4.34 -15.58
N LEU A 86 3.85 -4.21 -14.37
CA LEU A 86 2.60 -3.49 -14.10
C LEU A 86 2.69 -2.01 -14.50
N CYS A 87 3.81 -1.33 -14.23
CA CYS A 87 4.02 0.05 -14.66
C CYS A 87 3.97 0.20 -16.20
N ARG A 88 4.63 -0.71 -16.91
CA ARG A 88 4.58 -0.69 -18.38
C ARG A 88 3.18 -0.95 -18.91
N GLN A 89 2.48 -1.94 -18.36
CA GLN A 89 1.11 -2.28 -18.76
C GLN A 89 0.11 -1.18 -18.42
N ALA A 90 0.30 -0.50 -17.30
CA ALA A 90 -0.56 0.60 -16.86
C ALA A 90 -0.60 1.77 -17.87
N GLU A 91 0.51 2.07 -18.57
CA GLU A 91 0.60 3.14 -19.59
C GLU A 91 0.04 4.48 -19.12
N GLY A 92 0.18 4.78 -17.84
CA GLY A 92 -0.36 6.01 -17.23
C GLY A 92 -1.88 6.03 -16.98
N ARG A 93 -2.61 4.95 -17.32
CA ARG A 93 -4.05 4.83 -17.08
C ARG A 93 -4.39 4.69 -15.58
N ILE A 94 -3.46 4.17 -14.80
CA ILE A 94 -3.58 3.96 -13.36
C ILE A 94 -2.19 4.09 -12.72
N THR A 95 -2.13 4.63 -11.51
CA THR A 95 -0.87 4.76 -10.77
C THR A 95 -0.52 3.46 -10.06
N ILE A 96 0.70 2.97 -10.26
CA ILE A 96 1.25 1.86 -9.48
C ILE A 96 2.02 2.43 -8.30
N MET A 97 1.48 2.24 -7.10
CA MET A 97 2.08 2.70 -5.84
C MET A 97 2.79 1.53 -5.16
N ALA A 98 4.12 1.61 -5.04
CA ALA A 98 4.87 0.58 -4.34
C ALA A 98 4.68 0.67 -2.83
N GLY A 99 4.31 -0.44 -2.19
CA GLY A 99 4.17 -0.55 -0.73
C GLY A 99 4.71 -1.85 -0.17
N SER A 100 4.83 -1.93 1.14
CA SER A 100 5.50 -2.99 1.89
C SER A 100 7.02 -2.98 1.77
N GLY A 101 7.69 -2.67 2.88
CA GLY A 101 9.15 -2.65 2.98
C GLY A 101 9.84 -1.56 2.17
N VAL A 102 9.10 -0.57 1.68
CA VAL A 102 9.65 0.63 1.05
C VAL A 102 10.34 1.49 2.10
N ASN A 103 11.50 2.01 1.74
CA ASN A 103 12.27 2.95 2.56
C ASN A 103 13.18 3.81 1.64
N PRO A 104 13.80 4.89 2.16
CA PRO A 104 14.64 5.77 1.36
C PRO A 104 15.78 5.07 0.61
N ASP A 105 16.33 3.96 1.14
CA ASP A 105 17.47 3.26 0.53
C ASP A 105 17.07 2.45 -0.71
N ASN A 106 15.83 1.99 -0.79
CA ASN A 106 15.34 1.18 -1.91
C ASN A 106 14.49 1.96 -2.93
N MET A 107 13.99 3.16 -2.57
CA MET A 107 13.26 4.03 -3.50
C MET A 107 13.99 4.25 -4.84
N PRO A 108 15.30 4.54 -4.89
CA PRO A 108 15.98 4.73 -6.18
C PRO A 108 15.98 3.49 -7.07
N LYS A 109 16.02 2.30 -6.47
CA LYS A 109 15.98 1.04 -7.22
C LYS A 109 14.57 0.75 -7.78
N LEU A 110 13.55 1.10 -7.02
CA LEU A 110 12.15 0.99 -7.44
C LEU A 110 11.81 2.04 -8.50
N ALA A 111 12.32 3.26 -8.36
CA ALA A 111 12.15 4.32 -9.37
C ALA A 111 12.74 3.91 -10.74
N LYS A 112 13.92 3.27 -10.75
CA LYS A 112 14.50 2.71 -11.99
C LYS A 112 13.64 1.62 -12.63
N ALA A 113 12.72 1.03 -11.89
CA ALA A 113 11.72 0.08 -12.41
C ALA A 113 10.42 0.76 -12.92
N GLY A 114 10.36 2.09 -12.88
CA GLY A 114 9.22 2.89 -13.35
C GLY A 114 8.26 3.31 -12.24
N ILE A 115 8.56 3.03 -10.98
CA ILE A 115 7.72 3.44 -9.84
C ILE A 115 7.98 4.91 -9.50
N CYS A 116 6.92 5.72 -9.53
CA CYS A 116 6.96 7.15 -9.17
C CYS A 116 6.21 7.45 -7.86
N THR A 117 5.50 6.48 -7.32
CA THR A 117 4.66 6.66 -6.12
C THR A 117 4.98 5.59 -5.09
N PHE A 118 5.18 6.04 -3.85
CA PHE A 118 5.68 5.18 -2.77
C PHE A 118 4.83 5.32 -1.51
N HIS A 119 4.52 4.20 -0.89
CA HIS A 119 3.85 4.11 0.40
C HIS A 119 4.79 3.46 1.42
N PHE A 120 5.05 4.14 2.53
CA PHE A 120 5.86 3.61 3.62
C PHE A 120 5.48 4.23 4.96
N SER A 121 5.76 3.52 6.05
CA SER A 121 5.38 3.94 7.40
C SER A 121 6.39 4.88 8.05
N ALA A 122 7.62 4.95 7.54
CA ALA A 122 8.75 5.65 8.14
C ALA A 122 8.94 5.29 9.63
N LYS A 123 8.57 4.04 10.02
CA LYS A 123 8.51 3.67 11.43
C LYS A 123 9.87 3.34 12.02
N LYS A 124 10.02 3.75 13.27
CA LYS A 124 11.09 3.33 14.19
C LYS A 124 10.47 2.76 15.45
N CYS A 125 11.27 2.00 16.17
CA CYS A 125 10.93 1.49 17.49
C CYS A 125 11.65 2.31 18.56
N ALA A 126 10.96 2.55 19.66
CA ALA A 126 11.53 3.08 20.89
C ALA A 126 11.01 2.27 22.07
N GLU A 127 11.81 2.16 23.10
CA GLU A 127 11.38 1.51 24.33
C GLU A 127 10.22 2.28 24.98
N SER A 128 9.33 1.54 25.62
CA SER A 128 8.28 2.12 26.45
C SER A 128 8.91 2.83 27.65
N PRO A 129 8.43 4.01 28.04
CA PRO A 129 8.87 4.67 29.28
C PRO A 129 8.35 3.97 30.55
N MET A 130 7.58 2.89 30.42
CA MET A 130 7.11 2.10 31.56
C MET A 130 8.29 1.49 32.32
N GLN A 131 8.40 1.80 33.59
CA GLN A 131 9.44 1.25 34.49
C GLN A 131 9.02 -0.11 35.04
N TYR A 132 7.74 -0.26 35.37
CA TYR A 132 7.19 -1.53 35.81
C TYR A 132 6.99 -2.46 34.59
N ARG A 133 7.47 -3.70 34.71
CA ARG A 133 7.31 -4.75 33.70
C ARG A 133 6.55 -5.90 34.31
N ALA A 134 5.36 -6.21 33.82
CA ALA A 134 4.62 -7.41 34.24
C ALA A 134 5.25 -8.63 33.56
N GLU A 135 5.65 -9.62 34.35
CA GLU A 135 6.20 -10.87 33.84
C GLU A 135 5.09 -11.92 33.59
N GLY A 136 5.20 -12.65 32.48
CA GLY A 136 4.34 -13.79 32.19
C GLY A 136 2.90 -13.46 31.80
N ILE A 137 2.58 -12.20 31.50
CA ILE A 137 1.25 -11.77 31.05
C ILE A 137 1.33 -11.21 29.63
N PRO A 138 1.21 -12.07 28.58
CA PRO A 138 1.18 -11.59 27.21
C PRO A 138 -0.18 -10.92 26.93
N MET A 139 -0.15 -9.68 26.43
CA MET A 139 -1.35 -8.92 26.06
C MET A 139 -1.52 -8.82 24.52
N GLY A 140 -0.52 -9.24 23.75
CA GLY A 140 -0.48 -9.14 22.31
C GLY A 140 -0.02 -10.42 21.61
N LEU A 141 0.55 -10.29 20.41
CA LEU A 141 1.08 -11.42 19.66
C LEU A 141 2.31 -12.01 20.35
N PRO A 142 2.48 -13.35 20.35
CA PRO A 142 3.58 -14.03 21.05
C PRO A 142 4.99 -13.57 20.65
N VAL A 143 5.13 -12.97 19.47
CA VAL A 143 6.41 -12.47 18.92
C VAL A 143 6.57 -10.96 19.04
N ALA A 144 5.58 -10.26 19.61
CA ALA A 144 5.62 -8.81 19.78
C ALA A 144 6.23 -8.46 21.15
N ASP A 145 7.24 -7.60 21.16
CA ASP A 145 7.69 -6.98 22.40
C ASP A 145 6.71 -5.84 22.76
N GLU A 146 5.88 -6.09 23.78
CA GLU A 146 4.84 -5.15 24.23
C GLU A 146 5.40 -3.87 24.83
N TYR A 147 6.68 -3.84 25.14
CA TYR A 147 7.38 -2.67 25.65
C TYR A 147 8.14 -1.90 24.58
N LEU A 148 8.00 -2.28 23.30
CA LEU A 148 8.45 -1.49 22.16
C LEU A 148 7.27 -0.70 21.58
N ARG A 149 7.46 0.60 21.40
CA ARG A 149 6.53 1.48 20.73
C ARG A 149 6.99 1.74 19.31
N GLU A 150 6.13 1.47 18.33
CA GLU A 150 6.36 1.90 16.97
C GLU A 150 5.85 3.33 16.77
N TYR A 151 6.63 4.18 16.12
CA TYR A 151 6.25 5.55 15.77
C TYR A 151 6.80 5.93 14.40
N THR A 152 6.15 6.89 13.74
CA THR A 152 6.65 7.47 12.49
C THR A 152 7.75 8.47 12.81
N ASP A 153 8.94 8.26 12.25
CA ASP A 153 10.10 9.12 12.46
C ASP A 153 10.18 10.22 11.41
N ALA A 154 10.14 11.48 11.86
CA ALA A 154 10.18 12.64 10.97
C ALA A 154 11.48 12.74 10.14
N SER A 155 12.60 12.23 10.68
CA SER A 155 13.88 12.23 9.95
C SER A 155 13.87 11.26 8.78
N GLU A 156 13.20 10.10 8.91
CA GLU A 156 13.01 9.17 7.80
C GLU A 156 12.08 9.74 6.72
N VAL A 157 11.04 10.48 7.12
CA VAL A 157 10.19 11.20 6.16
C VAL A 157 10.99 12.26 5.40
N ALA A 158 11.78 13.06 6.11
CA ALA A 158 12.63 14.08 5.49
C ALA A 158 13.66 13.46 4.53
N ARG A 159 14.28 12.34 4.93
CA ARG A 159 15.21 11.59 4.10
C ARG A 159 14.55 11.04 2.82
N ALA A 160 13.34 10.50 2.93
CA ALA A 160 12.58 10.05 1.78
C ALA A 160 12.26 11.22 0.82
N LYS A 161 11.80 12.36 1.35
CA LYS A 161 11.55 13.56 0.53
C LYS A 161 12.80 14.03 -0.21
N LYS A 162 13.96 14.01 0.44
CA LYS A 162 15.22 14.35 -0.21
C LYS A 162 15.55 13.38 -1.35
N VAL A 163 15.47 12.08 -1.10
CA VAL A 163 15.70 11.06 -2.15
C VAL A 163 14.76 11.26 -3.33
N LEU A 164 13.47 11.50 -3.08
CA LEU A 164 12.48 11.72 -4.15
C LEU A 164 12.72 13.00 -4.96
N SER A 165 13.32 14.03 -4.35
CA SER A 165 13.66 15.26 -5.08
C SER A 165 14.90 15.11 -5.99
N GLU A 166 15.65 14.02 -5.85
CA GLU A 166 16.87 13.69 -6.63
C GLU A 166 16.57 12.64 -7.73
N LEU A 167 15.34 12.10 -7.82
CA LEU A 167 14.89 11.12 -8.82
C LEU A 167 14.25 11.77 -10.05
#